data_1c3ea2b088644b4e2b217aef80b3ac9e
#
_entry.id   1c3ea2b088644b4e2b217aef80b3ac9e
#
_cell.length_a   1.000
_cell.length_b   1.000
_cell.length_c   1.000
_cell.angle_alpha   90.00
_cell.angle_beta   90.00
_cell.angle_gamma   90.00
#
_symmetry.space_group_name_H-M   'P 1'
#
loop_
_entity.id
_entity.type
_entity.pdbx_description
1 polymer ?
#
loop_
_entity_poly.entity_id
_entity_poly.type
_entity_poly.pdbx_seq_one_letter_code
_entity_poly.pdbx_strand_id
1 'polypeptide(L)'
;MTKLELISALKTEANISKAEAAKVVQIFFDNMADAMARGERVEIRGLCSFFVKEYKRYTGRNPKTGEKVTIKPKKLPFFKSGKELKDRVDY
;
A
#
# COMPACT_ATOMS: atom_id res chain seq x y z
N MET A 1 10.44 -0.32 -10.66
CA MET A 1 10.43 1.17 -10.53
C MET A 1 10.60 1.56 -9.07
N THR A 2 11.52 2.45 -8.81
CA THR A 2 11.75 2.99 -7.48
C THR A 2 11.04 4.33 -7.31
N LYS A 3 10.97 4.81 -6.07
CA LYS A 3 10.41 6.13 -5.77
C LYS A 3 11.19 7.24 -6.50
N LEU A 4 12.52 7.11 -6.58
CA LEU A 4 13.35 8.08 -7.30
C LEU A 4 13.05 8.09 -8.80
N GLU A 5 12.84 6.93 -9.39
CA GLU A 5 12.45 6.82 -10.80
C GLU A 5 11.10 7.43 -11.06
N LEU A 6 10.14 7.26 -10.16
CA LEU A 6 8.82 7.87 -10.24
C LEU A 6 8.93 9.40 -10.19
N ILE A 7 9.76 9.92 -9.30
CA ILE A 7 10.02 11.38 -9.19
C ILE A 7 10.62 11.91 -10.49
N SER A 8 11.59 11.19 -11.06
CA SER A 8 12.20 11.57 -12.35
C SER A 8 11.19 11.59 -13.49
N ALA A 9 10.32 10.58 -13.56
CA ALA A 9 9.28 10.50 -14.57
C ALA A 9 8.30 11.66 -14.44
N LEU A 10 7.87 11.98 -13.23
CA LEU A 10 6.96 13.10 -12.99
C LEU A 10 7.60 14.44 -13.36
N LYS A 11 8.86 14.62 -12.98
CA LYS A 11 9.63 15.82 -13.34
C LYS A 11 9.60 16.05 -14.85
N THR A 12 9.88 15.02 -15.61
CA THR A 12 9.93 15.08 -17.09
C THR A 12 8.55 15.31 -17.69
N GLU A 13 7.56 14.55 -17.28
CA GLU A 13 6.20 14.62 -17.85
C GLU A 13 5.49 15.94 -17.53
N ALA A 14 5.66 16.43 -16.30
CA ALA A 14 5.00 17.66 -15.86
C ALA A 14 5.84 18.92 -16.11
N ASN A 15 7.08 18.75 -16.55
CA ASN A 15 8.04 19.83 -16.75
C ASN A 15 8.18 20.74 -15.53
N ILE A 16 8.43 20.13 -14.40
CA ILE A 16 8.62 20.81 -13.11
C ILE A 16 10.01 20.50 -12.56
N SER A 17 10.41 21.20 -11.50
CA SER A 17 11.70 20.95 -10.86
C SER A 17 11.70 19.59 -10.13
N LYS A 18 12.89 19.06 -9.87
CA LYS A 18 13.05 17.84 -9.11
C LYS A 18 12.47 17.97 -7.69
N ALA A 19 12.69 19.12 -7.05
CA ALA A 19 12.18 19.42 -5.72
C ALA A 19 10.64 19.41 -5.71
N GLU A 20 10.01 20.00 -6.72
CA GLU A 20 8.55 20.00 -6.85
C GLU A 20 8.01 18.60 -7.10
N ALA A 21 8.65 17.83 -7.98
CA ALA A 21 8.25 16.47 -8.28
C ALA A 21 8.37 15.57 -7.03
N ALA A 22 9.44 15.70 -6.26
CA ALA A 22 9.64 14.96 -5.03
C ALA A 22 8.56 15.28 -4.01
N LYS A 23 8.19 16.55 -3.89
CA LYS A 23 7.13 17.00 -2.97
C LYS A 23 5.77 16.43 -3.36
N VAL A 24 5.43 16.45 -4.63
CA VAL A 24 4.15 15.89 -5.12
C VAL A 24 4.07 14.39 -4.83
N VAL A 25 5.10 13.64 -5.13
CA VAL A 25 5.15 12.19 -4.87
C VAL A 25 5.05 11.91 -3.37
N GLN A 26 5.75 12.68 -2.54
CA GLN A 26 5.71 12.50 -1.09
C GLN A 26 4.32 12.78 -0.52
N ILE A 27 3.66 13.84 -0.96
CA ILE A 27 2.31 14.19 -0.53
C ILE A 27 1.32 13.07 -0.89
N PHE A 28 1.44 12.53 -2.10
CA PHE A 28 0.57 11.43 -2.53
C PHE A 28 0.69 10.21 -1.61
N PHE A 29 1.91 9.74 -1.37
CA PHE A 29 2.13 8.56 -0.54
C PHE A 29 1.82 8.80 0.94
N ASP A 30 2.11 9.98 1.46
CA ASP A 30 1.78 10.33 2.84
C ASP A 30 0.27 10.35 3.06
N ASN A 31 -0.49 10.94 2.14
CA ASN A 31 -1.95 10.95 2.24
C ASN A 31 -2.54 9.54 2.16
N MET A 32 -1.98 8.69 1.31
CA MET A 32 -2.40 7.30 1.19
C MET A 32 -2.11 6.55 2.50
N ALA A 33 -0.91 6.70 3.04
CA ALA A 33 -0.51 6.06 4.29
C ALA A 33 -1.37 6.52 5.47
N ASP A 34 -1.63 7.82 5.55
CA ASP A 34 -2.45 8.39 6.62
C ASP A 34 -3.90 7.90 6.55
N ALA A 35 -4.47 7.82 5.35
CA ALA A 35 -5.81 7.28 5.14
C ALA A 35 -5.90 5.83 5.63
N MET A 36 -4.92 5.01 5.27
CA MET A 36 -4.86 3.61 5.69
C MET A 36 -4.63 3.48 7.19
N ALA A 37 -3.85 4.36 7.79
CA ALA A 37 -3.65 4.40 9.24
C ALA A 37 -4.96 4.66 9.99
N ARG A 38 -5.87 5.42 9.38
CA ARG A 38 -7.22 5.65 9.92
C ARG A 38 -8.20 4.50 9.62
N GLY A 39 -7.75 3.46 8.95
CA GLY A 39 -8.59 2.34 8.55
C GLY A 39 -9.41 2.59 7.29
N GLU A 40 -9.16 3.65 6.57
CA GLU A 40 -9.87 3.98 5.35
C GLU A 40 -9.32 3.21 4.17
N ARG A 41 -10.19 2.96 3.20
CA ARG A 41 -9.82 2.35 1.92
C ARG A 41 -9.31 3.43 0.97
N VAL A 42 -8.20 3.13 0.30
CA VAL A 42 -7.68 3.99 -0.78
C VAL A 42 -7.96 3.31 -2.10
N GLU A 43 -8.78 3.92 -2.93
CA GLU A 43 -9.16 3.37 -4.22
C GLU A 43 -8.66 4.28 -5.34
N ILE A 44 -7.86 3.71 -6.24
CA ILE A 44 -7.38 4.38 -7.44
C ILE A 44 -8.12 3.74 -8.61
N ARG A 45 -9.18 4.40 -9.04
CA ARG A 45 -10.08 3.87 -10.06
C ARG A 45 -9.32 3.55 -11.34
N GLY A 46 -9.53 2.34 -11.87
CA GLY A 46 -8.85 1.86 -13.05
C GLY A 46 -7.50 1.21 -12.78
N LEU A 47 -6.99 1.27 -11.57
CA LEU A 47 -5.68 0.70 -11.22
C LEU A 47 -5.77 -0.33 -10.10
N CYS A 48 -6.12 0.10 -8.90
CA CYS A 48 -6.04 -0.78 -7.73
C CYS A 48 -6.80 -0.21 -6.54
N SER A 49 -6.84 -1.02 -5.48
CA SER A 49 -7.35 -0.60 -4.19
C SER A 49 -6.39 -1.05 -3.10
N PHE A 50 -6.23 -0.21 -2.10
CA PHE A 50 -5.54 -0.55 -0.86
C PHE A 50 -6.55 -0.51 0.26
N PHE A 51 -6.50 -1.49 1.15
CA PHE A 51 -7.41 -1.57 2.28
C PHE A 51 -6.71 -2.20 3.48
N VAL A 52 -7.29 -2.04 4.65
CA VAL A 52 -6.75 -2.57 5.89
C VAL A 52 -7.58 -3.78 6.30
N LYS A 53 -6.90 -4.90 6.56
CA LYS A 53 -7.53 -6.08 7.16
C LYS A 53 -7.19 -6.12 8.64
N GLU A 54 -8.21 -6.36 9.45
CA GLU A 54 -8.04 -6.59 10.87
C GLU A 54 -8.05 -8.09 11.16
N TYR A 55 -7.02 -8.54 11.86
CA TYR A 55 -6.94 -9.92 12.32
C TYR A 55 -7.33 -9.96 13.79
N LYS A 56 -8.35 -10.76 14.08
CA LYS A 56 -8.81 -10.95 15.45
C LYS A 56 -7.77 -11.70 16.26
N ARG A 57 -7.80 -11.49 17.58
CA ARG A 57 -7.01 -12.25 18.53
C ARG A 57 -7.34 -13.74 18.39
N TYR A 58 -6.32 -14.57 18.30
CA TYR A 58 -6.50 -16.02 18.27
C TYR A 58 -5.38 -16.71 19.06
N THR A 59 -5.62 -17.97 19.44
CA THR A 59 -4.65 -18.78 20.13
C THR A 59 -4.03 -19.77 19.15
N GLY A 60 -2.72 -19.66 18.97
CA GLY A 60 -1.96 -20.59 18.15
C GLY A 60 -1.13 -21.52 18.99
N ARG A 61 -0.45 -22.47 18.37
CA ARG A 61 0.50 -23.38 19.03
C ARG A 61 1.91 -23.11 18.54
N ASN A 62 2.85 -23.07 19.47
CA ASN A 62 4.26 -23.03 19.12
C ASN A 62 4.68 -24.41 18.61
N PRO A 63 5.13 -24.54 17.35
CA PRO A 63 5.48 -25.84 16.77
C PRO A 63 6.69 -26.49 17.44
N LYS A 64 7.54 -25.74 18.13
CA LYS A 64 8.72 -26.28 18.81
C LYS A 64 8.40 -26.85 20.21
N THR A 65 7.53 -26.16 20.94
CA THR A 65 7.24 -26.54 22.35
C THR A 65 5.84 -27.10 22.52
N GLY A 66 4.95 -26.92 21.56
CA GLY A 66 3.55 -27.30 21.66
C GLY A 66 2.73 -26.40 22.57
N GLU A 67 3.32 -25.37 23.13
CA GLU A 67 2.62 -24.42 24.00
C GLU A 67 1.64 -23.54 23.22
N LYS A 68 0.52 -23.22 23.88
CA LYS A 68 -0.46 -22.30 23.33
C LYS A 68 0.06 -20.86 23.44
N VAL A 69 0.07 -20.14 22.33
CA VAL A 69 0.49 -18.75 22.26
C VAL A 69 -0.70 -17.89 21.85
N THR A 70 -0.96 -16.84 22.60
CA THR A 70 -1.99 -15.88 22.24
C THR A 70 -1.43 -14.87 21.25
N ILE A 71 -2.05 -14.81 20.05
CA ILE A 71 -1.68 -13.86 19.02
C ILE A 71 -2.51 -12.59 19.21
N LYS A 72 -1.84 -11.46 19.32
CA LYS A 72 -2.50 -10.17 19.49
C LYS A 72 -3.25 -9.77 18.21
N PRO A 73 -4.37 -9.02 18.33
CA PRO A 73 -5.03 -8.44 17.16
C PRO A 73 -4.05 -7.56 16.40
N LYS A 74 -4.10 -7.59 15.09
CA LYS A 74 -3.24 -6.73 14.27
C LYS A 74 -3.99 -6.27 13.03
N LYS A 75 -3.52 -5.16 12.47
CA LYS A 75 -4.02 -4.59 11.22
C LYS A 75 -2.90 -4.64 10.20
N LEU A 76 -3.22 -5.06 9.00
CA LEU A 76 -2.24 -5.15 7.91
C LEU A 76 -2.81 -4.50 6.65
N PRO A 77 -1.95 -3.81 5.88
CA PRO A 77 -2.36 -3.28 4.59
C PRO A 77 -2.43 -4.39 3.55
N PHE A 78 -3.41 -4.31 2.68
CA PHE A 78 -3.59 -5.23 1.57
C PHE A 78 -3.78 -4.47 0.28
N PHE A 79 -3.30 -5.06 -0.80
CA PHE A 79 -3.42 -4.54 -2.15
C PHE A 79 -4.33 -5.46 -2.97
N LYS A 80 -5.21 -4.85 -3.76
CA LYS A 80 -6.03 -5.57 -4.72
C LYS A 80 -5.94 -4.87 -6.06
N SER A 81 -5.47 -5.58 -7.09
CA SER A 81 -5.40 -5.01 -8.43
C SER A 81 -6.80 -4.87 -9.03
N GLY A 82 -7.01 -3.79 -9.79
CA GLY A 82 -8.23 -3.61 -10.55
C GLY A 82 -8.19 -4.43 -11.83
N LYS A 83 -9.33 -4.54 -12.50
CA LYS A 83 -9.45 -5.30 -13.75
C LYS A 83 -8.50 -4.78 -14.83
N GLU A 84 -8.43 -3.47 -15.00
CA GLU A 84 -7.59 -2.86 -16.04
C GLU A 84 -6.11 -3.15 -15.82
N LEU A 85 -5.65 -3.12 -14.56
CA LEU A 85 -4.27 -3.45 -14.24
C LEU A 85 -3.99 -4.92 -14.50
N LYS A 86 -4.90 -5.81 -14.13
CA LYS A 86 -4.78 -7.24 -14.41
C LYS A 86 -4.65 -7.50 -15.90
N ASP A 87 -5.48 -6.85 -16.71
CA ASP A 87 -5.49 -7.01 -18.15
C ASP A 87 -4.20 -6.51 -18.79
N ARG A 88 -3.61 -5.44 -18.26
CA ARG A 88 -2.33 -4.90 -18.75
C ARG A 88 -1.14 -5.79 -18.43
N VAL A 89 -1.22 -6.53 -17.34
CA VAL A 89 -0.14 -7.43 -16.91
C VAL A 89 -0.25 -8.80 -17.58
N ASP A 90 -1.47 -9.27 -17.78
CA ASP A 90 -1.77 -10.58 -18.39
C ASP A 90 -2.32 -10.36 -19.80
N TYR A 91 -1.44 -9.98 -20.69
CA TYR A 91 -1.77 -9.71 -22.09
C TYR A 91 -1.53 -10.92 -23.01
#